data_1ab1abcbe884c885da6c7cf4413569b0
#
_entry.id   1ab1abcbe884c885da6c7cf4413569b0
#
_cell.length_a   1.000
_cell.length_b   1.000
_cell.length_c   1.000
_cell.angle_alpha   90.00
_cell.angle_beta   90.00
_cell.angle_gamma   90.00
#
_symmetry.space_group_name_H-M   'P 1'
#
loop_
_entity.id
_entity.type
_entity.pdbx_description
1 polymer ?
#
loop_
_entity_poly.entity_id
_entity_poly.type
_entity_poly.pdbx_seq_one_letter_code
_entity_poly.pdbx_strand_id
1 'polypeptide(L)'
;PDGTLAAYGWDFGDGSTSTATNPSHAYASAGTYNVSLTVTDDDGATDSVTKAVTVSSSSCVPSGTVLCNGSSVSGLSASRNNWTSTYTLVVPAGATNLSFNISGGTGDADLYVRLGAAPTTSSYLCRPYTSGNTETCSFTAPTAGTYYVRLRAYATFSGVTLTTSYTP
;
A
#
# COMPACT_ATOMS: atom_id res chain seq x y z
N PRO A 1 -13.14 33.18 27.62
CA PRO A 1 -11.89 33.92 27.44
C PRO A 1 -12.25 35.28 26.82
N ASP A 2 -11.73 36.34 27.40
CA ASP A 2 -11.91 37.75 26.98
C ASP A 2 -10.60 38.33 26.42
N GLY A 3 -9.55 37.51 26.33
CA GLY A 3 -8.21 37.86 25.90
C GLY A 3 -7.90 37.52 24.44
N THR A 4 -6.69 37.87 24.03
CA THR A 4 -6.13 37.57 22.72
C THR A 4 -5.60 36.12 22.71
N LEU A 5 -5.89 35.31 21.68
CA LEU A 5 -5.31 33.97 21.56
C LEU A 5 -3.80 34.02 21.44
N ALA A 6 -3.09 33.38 22.39
CA ALA A 6 -1.63 33.36 22.49
C ALA A 6 -1.02 32.05 21.94
N ALA A 7 -1.71 30.90 22.08
CA ALA A 7 -1.16 29.63 21.65
C ALA A 7 -2.22 28.63 21.18
N TYR A 8 -1.79 27.68 20.36
CA TYR A 8 -2.57 26.55 19.86
C TYR A 8 -1.85 25.25 20.21
N GLY A 9 -2.59 24.25 20.67
CA GLY A 9 -2.10 22.90 20.90
C GLY A 9 -3.04 21.89 20.24
N TRP A 10 -2.56 21.21 19.20
CA TRP A 10 -3.29 20.17 18.52
C TRP A 10 -2.80 18.80 18.97
N ASP A 11 -3.74 17.90 19.23
CA ASP A 11 -3.51 16.46 19.32
C ASP A 11 -4.36 15.78 18.25
N PHE A 12 -3.73 15.03 17.34
CA PHE A 12 -4.42 14.39 16.22
C PHE A 12 -5.01 13.02 16.56
N GLY A 13 -4.79 12.53 17.80
CA GLY A 13 -5.34 11.26 18.29
C GLY A 13 -4.61 10.01 17.77
N ASP A 14 -3.47 10.17 17.09
CA ASP A 14 -2.57 9.12 16.63
C ASP A 14 -1.18 9.19 17.29
N GLY A 15 -1.03 10.04 18.32
CA GLY A 15 0.21 10.35 19.00
C GLY A 15 0.99 11.53 18.42
N SER A 16 0.52 12.11 17.32
CA SER A 16 1.12 13.31 16.71
C SER A 16 0.47 14.58 17.26
N THR A 17 1.27 15.64 17.39
CA THR A 17 0.82 16.95 17.89
C THR A 17 1.33 18.10 17.01
N SER A 18 0.71 19.29 17.13
CA SER A 18 1.17 20.50 16.45
C SER A 18 0.81 21.75 17.27
N THR A 19 1.61 22.82 17.14
CA THR A 19 1.34 24.14 17.71
C THR A 19 1.01 25.19 16.62
N ALA A 20 0.94 24.80 15.37
CA ALA A 20 0.63 25.71 14.26
C ALA A 20 -0.82 26.20 14.34
N THR A 21 -1.06 27.43 13.90
CA THR A 21 -2.42 28.01 13.81
C THR A 21 -3.32 27.21 12.85
N ASN A 22 -2.77 26.76 11.74
CA ASN A 22 -3.46 25.96 10.73
C ASN A 22 -2.58 24.76 10.32
N PRO A 23 -2.56 23.68 11.14
CA PRO A 23 -1.75 22.52 10.81
C PRO A 23 -2.37 21.71 9.67
N SER A 24 -1.51 21.02 8.91
CA SER A 24 -1.90 19.90 8.07
C SER A 24 -1.38 18.62 8.70
N HIS A 25 -2.20 17.55 8.70
CA HIS A 25 -1.82 16.25 9.22
C HIS A 25 -2.26 15.13 8.29
N ALA A 26 -1.43 14.10 8.12
CA ALA A 26 -1.72 12.93 7.32
C ALA A 26 -1.70 11.67 8.22
N TYR A 27 -2.82 10.99 8.30
CA TYR A 27 -2.92 9.74 9.05
C TYR A 27 -2.36 8.56 8.26
N ALA A 28 -1.51 7.76 8.90
CA ALA A 28 -0.88 6.60 8.28
C ALA A 28 -1.86 5.44 8.03
N SER A 29 -2.97 5.37 8.77
CA SER A 29 -3.97 4.29 8.69
C SER A 29 -5.38 4.83 8.67
N ALA A 30 -6.30 4.06 8.10
CA ALA A 30 -7.73 4.30 8.25
C ALA A 30 -8.14 4.07 9.72
N GLY A 31 -9.07 4.87 10.20
CA GLY A 31 -9.54 4.78 11.59
C GLY A 31 -10.38 5.98 11.97
N THR A 32 -10.90 5.99 13.17
CA THR A 32 -11.53 7.16 13.77
C THR A 32 -10.60 7.73 14.84
N TYR A 33 -10.17 8.97 14.64
CA TYR A 33 -9.23 9.67 15.50
C TYR A 33 -9.97 10.80 16.24
N ASN A 34 -9.74 10.91 17.54
CA ASN A 34 -10.27 12.01 18.34
C ASN A 34 -9.26 13.16 18.28
N VAL A 35 -9.51 14.10 17.37
CA VAL A 35 -8.66 15.29 17.21
C VAL A 35 -9.09 16.34 18.23
N SER A 36 -8.15 16.78 19.06
CA SER A 36 -8.39 17.89 20.00
C SER A 36 -7.58 19.13 19.67
N LEU A 37 -8.19 20.27 19.86
CA LEU A 37 -7.53 21.57 19.83
C LEU A 37 -7.70 22.20 21.21
N THR A 38 -6.59 22.59 21.81
CA THR A 38 -6.54 23.44 23.00
C THR A 38 -6.02 24.81 22.57
N VAL A 39 -6.72 25.86 22.92
CA VAL A 39 -6.28 27.25 22.74
C VAL A 39 -5.96 27.86 24.09
N THR A 40 -4.96 28.72 24.15
CA THR A 40 -4.55 29.45 25.36
C THR A 40 -4.56 30.93 25.04
N ASP A 41 -5.14 31.74 25.91
CA ASP A 41 -5.10 33.22 25.79
C ASP A 41 -3.85 33.81 26.45
N ASP A 42 -3.71 35.13 26.37
CA ASP A 42 -2.58 35.88 26.92
C ASP A 42 -2.58 35.97 28.45
N ASP A 43 -3.67 35.66 29.12
CA ASP A 43 -3.78 35.53 30.58
C ASP A 43 -3.53 34.08 31.04
N GLY A 44 -3.35 33.12 30.13
CA GLY A 44 -3.08 31.73 30.40
C GLY A 44 -4.33 30.88 30.62
N ALA A 45 -5.54 31.41 30.38
CA ALA A 45 -6.75 30.61 30.40
C ALA A 45 -6.83 29.74 29.15
N THR A 46 -7.39 28.55 29.28
CA THR A 46 -7.46 27.55 28.20
C THR A 46 -8.89 27.15 27.90
N ASP A 47 -9.17 26.89 26.63
CA ASP A 47 -10.37 26.22 26.17
C ASP A 47 -10.02 25.11 25.19
N SER A 48 -10.85 24.05 25.15
CA SER A 48 -10.57 22.91 24.29
C SER A 48 -11.81 22.36 23.61
N VAL A 49 -11.63 21.86 22.39
CA VAL A 49 -12.64 21.15 21.62
C VAL A 49 -12.07 19.84 21.10
N THR A 50 -12.86 18.79 21.16
CA THR A 50 -12.49 17.49 20.56
C THR A 50 -13.52 17.12 19.49
N LYS A 51 -13.02 16.65 18.32
CA LYS A 51 -13.85 16.20 17.22
C LYS A 51 -13.34 14.86 16.69
N ALA A 52 -14.25 13.90 16.52
CA ALA A 52 -13.93 12.66 15.83
C ALA A 52 -13.75 12.90 14.33
N VAL A 53 -12.60 12.51 13.79
CA VAL A 53 -12.28 12.55 12.37
C VAL A 53 -12.15 11.11 11.89
N THR A 54 -13.01 10.70 10.95
CA THR A 54 -12.93 9.38 10.33
C THR A 54 -12.08 9.47 9.07
N VAL A 55 -10.96 8.76 9.09
CA VAL A 55 -10.11 8.54 7.92
C VAL A 55 -10.53 7.20 7.31
N SER A 56 -11.13 7.26 6.14
CA SER A 56 -11.48 6.05 5.39
C SER A 56 -10.23 5.47 4.74
N SER A 57 -10.09 4.14 4.72
CA SER A 57 -9.17 3.53 3.78
C SER A 57 -9.56 3.99 2.38
N SER A 58 -8.62 4.49 1.61
CA SER A 58 -8.84 4.65 0.17
C SER A 58 -9.28 3.27 -0.35
N SER A 59 -10.57 3.12 -0.68
CA SER A 59 -11.05 1.87 -1.26
C SER A 59 -10.40 1.73 -2.63
N CYS A 60 -9.27 1.04 -2.67
CA CYS A 60 -8.68 0.67 -3.94
C CYS A 60 -9.70 -0.19 -4.69
N VAL A 61 -10.11 0.25 -5.86
CA VAL A 61 -10.96 -0.53 -6.76
C VAL A 61 -10.04 -1.20 -7.78
N PRO A 62 -9.92 -2.54 -7.77
CA PRO A 62 -9.14 -3.23 -8.79
C PRO A 62 -9.70 -2.87 -10.17
N SER A 63 -8.84 -2.44 -11.08
CA SER A 63 -9.25 -2.07 -12.44
C SER A 63 -8.14 -2.39 -13.43
N GLY A 64 -8.46 -3.20 -14.44
CA GLY A 64 -7.50 -3.57 -15.48
C GLY A 64 -6.24 -4.21 -14.88
N THR A 65 -5.14 -3.46 -14.86
CA THR A 65 -3.85 -3.91 -14.31
C THR A 65 -3.52 -3.32 -12.93
N VAL A 66 -4.44 -2.59 -12.30
CA VAL A 66 -4.29 -2.06 -10.93
C VAL A 66 -4.78 -3.10 -9.93
N LEU A 67 -3.89 -3.52 -9.04
CA LEU A 67 -4.17 -4.45 -7.94
C LEU A 67 -4.46 -3.69 -6.66
N CYS A 68 -5.28 -4.27 -5.81
CA CYS A 68 -5.52 -3.82 -4.45
C CYS A 68 -5.02 -4.86 -3.45
N ASN A 69 -4.87 -4.47 -2.18
CA ASN A 69 -4.58 -5.44 -1.11
C ASN A 69 -5.65 -6.54 -1.07
N GLY A 70 -5.24 -7.79 -1.06
CA GLY A 70 -6.13 -8.96 -1.09
C GLY A 70 -6.74 -9.27 -2.46
N SER A 71 -6.37 -8.57 -3.54
CA SER A 71 -6.92 -8.85 -4.87
C SER A 71 -6.28 -10.06 -5.55
N SER A 72 -7.02 -10.62 -6.50
CA SER A 72 -6.54 -11.69 -7.38
C SER A 72 -6.88 -11.41 -8.84
N VAL A 73 -6.03 -11.86 -9.75
CA VAL A 73 -6.25 -11.84 -11.20
C VAL A 73 -6.04 -13.26 -11.72
N SER A 74 -7.05 -13.84 -12.32
CA SER A 74 -7.02 -15.21 -12.86
C SER A 74 -6.99 -15.23 -14.39
N GLY A 75 -6.72 -16.41 -14.96
CA GLY A 75 -6.71 -16.60 -16.39
C GLY A 75 -5.49 -16.02 -17.10
N LEU A 76 -4.42 -15.73 -16.37
CA LEU A 76 -3.18 -15.21 -16.95
C LEU A 76 -2.55 -16.24 -17.88
N SER A 77 -2.06 -15.77 -19.02
CA SER A 77 -1.42 -16.61 -20.04
C SER A 77 -0.35 -15.83 -20.79
N ALA A 78 0.66 -16.52 -21.25
CA ALA A 78 1.65 -16.01 -22.19
C ALA A 78 2.31 -17.16 -22.96
N SER A 79 2.68 -16.91 -24.21
CA SER A 79 3.51 -17.84 -24.98
C SER A 79 4.97 -17.70 -24.56
N ARG A 80 5.73 -18.78 -24.77
CA ARG A 80 7.15 -18.88 -24.36
C ARG A 80 7.94 -17.63 -24.68
N ASN A 81 8.75 -17.19 -23.73
CA ASN A 81 9.58 -15.97 -23.74
C ASN A 81 8.82 -14.64 -23.74
N ASN A 82 7.50 -14.63 -23.75
CA ASN A 82 6.68 -13.44 -23.64
C ASN A 82 6.28 -13.16 -22.18
N TRP A 83 5.76 -11.95 -21.97
CA TRP A 83 5.30 -11.44 -20.68
C TRP A 83 3.79 -11.26 -20.68
N THR A 84 3.18 -11.36 -19.49
CA THR A 84 1.83 -10.83 -19.27
C THR A 84 1.83 -9.30 -19.33
N SER A 85 0.66 -8.69 -19.21
CA SER A 85 0.53 -7.28 -18.82
C SER A 85 1.28 -7.02 -17.53
N THR A 86 1.70 -5.77 -17.29
CA THR A 86 2.33 -5.35 -16.04
C THR A 86 1.24 -4.91 -15.08
N TYR A 87 1.17 -5.55 -13.91
CA TYR A 87 0.25 -5.20 -12.82
C TYR A 87 0.95 -4.29 -11.83
N THR A 88 0.19 -3.43 -11.16
CA THR A 88 0.71 -2.48 -10.16
C THR A 88 -0.06 -2.59 -8.85
N LEU A 89 0.67 -2.51 -7.73
CA LEU A 89 0.13 -2.43 -6.37
C LEU A 89 0.79 -1.28 -5.63
N VAL A 90 0.00 -0.36 -5.09
CA VAL A 90 0.50 0.67 -4.18
C VAL A 90 0.54 0.09 -2.77
N VAL A 91 1.73 0.12 -2.16
CA VAL A 91 1.97 -0.33 -0.78
C VAL A 91 2.22 0.90 0.08
N PRO A 92 1.40 1.16 1.12
CA PRO A 92 1.54 2.32 1.99
C PRO A 92 2.74 2.19 2.94
N ALA A 93 3.14 3.30 3.53
CA ALA A 93 4.11 3.29 4.63
C ALA A 93 3.53 2.51 5.84
N GLY A 94 4.39 1.78 6.54
CA GLY A 94 4.00 0.95 7.68
C GLY A 94 3.46 -0.44 7.32
N ALA A 95 3.14 -0.71 6.05
CA ALA A 95 2.72 -2.03 5.63
C ALA A 95 3.78 -3.10 5.95
N THR A 96 3.32 -4.29 6.31
CA THR A 96 4.15 -5.46 6.60
C THR A 96 3.65 -6.69 5.83
N ASN A 97 4.50 -7.72 5.74
CA ASN A 97 4.14 -9.03 5.16
C ASN A 97 3.55 -8.94 3.74
N LEU A 98 4.12 -8.08 2.89
CA LEU A 98 3.74 -8.03 1.49
C LEU A 98 4.05 -9.34 0.80
N SER A 99 3.08 -9.88 0.07
CA SER A 99 3.19 -11.12 -0.67
C SER A 99 2.57 -11.01 -2.05
N PHE A 100 3.25 -11.56 -3.03
CA PHE A 100 2.74 -11.83 -4.38
C PHE A 100 2.89 -13.32 -4.63
N ASN A 101 1.79 -13.99 -5.01
CA ASN A 101 1.78 -15.43 -5.27
C ASN A 101 1.18 -15.70 -6.63
N ILE A 102 1.75 -16.67 -7.33
CA ILE A 102 1.13 -17.25 -8.52
C ILE A 102 0.87 -18.72 -8.30
N SER A 103 -0.22 -19.23 -8.87
CA SER A 103 -0.58 -20.65 -8.77
C SER A 103 -1.57 -21.06 -9.86
N GLY A 104 -1.74 -22.37 -9.99
CA GLY A 104 -2.71 -22.98 -10.92
C GLY A 104 -2.29 -22.91 -12.39
N GLY A 105 -3.23 -23.21 -13.26
CA GLY A 105 -3.00 -23.26 -14.70
C GLY A 105 -2.08 -24.38 -15.17
N THR A 106 -1.58 -24.24 -16.38
CA THR A 106 -0.67 -25.18 -17.04
C THR A 106 0.57 -24.45 -17.57
N GLY A 107 1.65 -25.17 -17.83
CA GLY A 107 2.89 -24.60 -18.37
C GLY A 107 3.87 -24.18 -17.26
N ASP A 108 4.67 -23.14 -17.53
CA ASP A 108 5.74 -22.68 -16.62
C ASP A 108 5.87 -21.16 -16.69
N ALA A 109 5.42 -20.49 -15.61
CA ALA A 109 5.36 -19.05 -15.46
C ALA A 109 6.30 -18.59 -14.34
N ASP A 110 7.28 -17.77 -14.66
CA ASP A 110 8.14 -17.11 -13.68
C ASP A 110 7.49 -15.80 -13.18
N LEU A 111 7.41 -15.63 -11.87
CA LEU A 111 6.96 -14.38 -11.22
C LEU A 111 8.10 -13.38 -11.11
N TYR A 112 7.85 -12.15 -11.53
CA TYR A 112 8.79 -11.03 -11.37
C TYR A 112 8.13 -9.87 -10.66
N VAL A 113 8.80 -9.35 -9.63
CA VAL A 113 8.36 -8.19 -8.84
C VAL A 113 9.47 -7.15 -8.79
N ARG A 114 9.11 -5.88 -8.95
CA ARG A 114 10.03 -4.74 -8.81
C ARG A 114 9.31 -3.53 -8.22
N LEU A 115 10.03 -2.78 -7.38
CA LEU A 115 9.58 -1.48 -6.85
C LEU A 115 9.94 -0.37 -7.83
N GLY A 116 9.01 0.55 -8.08
CA GLY A 116 9.22 1.79 -8.82
C GLY A 116 9.21 1.69 -10.35
N ALA A 117 9.35 0.49 -10.92
CA ALA A 117 9.32 0.29 -12.37
C ALA A 117 8.96 -1.15 -12.75
N ALA A 118 8.55 -1.38 -14.00
CA ALA A 118 8.30 -2.72 -14.52
C ALA A 118 9.56 -3.61 -14.43
N PRO A 119 9.44 -4.85 -13.95
CA PRO A 119 10.58 -5.77 -13.93
C PRO A 119 10.99 -6.19 -15.34
N THR A 120 12.29 -6.52 -15.49
CA THR A 120 12.87 -7.10 -16.69
C THR A 120 13.60 -8.39 -16.33
N THR A 121 14.13 -9.11 -17.30
CA THR A 121 14.92 -10.32 -17.06
C THR A 121 16.22 -10.07 -16.28
N SER A 122 16.71 -8.84 -16.26
CA SER A 122 17.94 -8.42 -15.58
C SER A 122 17.73 -7.42 -14.45
N SER A 123 16.50 -6.92 -14.24
CA SER A 123 16.18 -5.92 -13.20
C SER A 123 14.86 -6.25 -12.52
N TYR A 124 14.94 -6.78 -11.32
CA TYR A 124 13.83 -7.20 -10.46
C TYR A 124 14.26 -7.11 -8.99
N LEU A 125 13.30 -7.04 -8.09
CA LEU A 125 13.50 -7.12 -6.64
C LEU A 125 13.36 -8.56 -6.16
N CYS A 126 12.40 -9.29 -6.73
CA CYS A 126 12.17 -10.71 -6.44
C CYS A 126 11.82 -11.43 -7.74
N ARG A 127 12.41 -12.60 -7.91
CA ARG A 127 12.12 -13.56 -8.95
C ARG A 127 12.38 -14.95 -8.40
N PRO A 128 11.39 -15.69 -7.95
CA PRO A 128 11.52 -17.13 -7.72
C PRO A 128 11.88 -17.83 -9.04
N TYR A 129 12.67 -18.87 -8.96
CA TYR A 129 13.14 -19.62 -10.14
C TYR A 129 12.84 -21.09 -9.93
N THR A 130 11.55 -21.43 -9.98
CA THR A 130 11.06 -22.79 -9.76
C THR A 130 10.29 -23.28 -10.98
N SER A 131 10.33 -24.58 -11.23
CA SER A 131 9.52 -25.16 -12.32
C SER A 131 8.04 -25.13 -11.97
N GLY A 132 7.20 -24.78 -12.93
CA GLY A 132 5.76 -24.72 -12.81
C GLY A 132 5.24 -23.33 -12.40
N ASN A 133 3.98 -23.28 -11.94
CA ASN A 133 3.28 -22.00 -11.74
C ASN A 133 3.05 -21.67 -10.25
N THR A 134 3.73 -22.36 -9.31
CA THR A 134 3.57 -22.07 -7.88
C THR A 134 4.81 -21.35 -7.38
N GLU A 135 4.72 -20.01 -7.32
CA GLU A 135 5.81 -19.14 -6.92
C GLU A 135 5.33 -18.03 -5.99
N THR A 136 6.23 -17.58 -5.10
CA THR A 136 5.94 -16.56 -4.10
C THR A 136 7.09 -15.57 -3.98
N CYS A 137 6.76 -14.27 -4.00
CA CYS A 137 7.63 -13.19 -3.57
C CYS A 137 7.09 -12.59 -2.27
N SER A 138 7.87 -12.67 -1.18
CA SER A 138 7.47 -12.18 0.15
C SER A 138 8.46 -11.14 0.67
N PHE A 139 7.94 -10.09 1.32
CA PHE A 139 8.68 -8.99 1.91
C PHE A 139 8.12 -8.70 3.30
N THR A 140 8.86 -9.01 4.37
CA THR A 140 8.41 -8.82 5.75
C THR A 140 8.21 -7.35 6.09
N ALA A 141 9.12 -6.48 5.65
CA ALA A 141 9.07 -5.03 5.83
C ALA A 141 9.24 -4.34 4.45
N PRO A 142 8.17 -4.28 3.64
CA PRO A 142 8.26 -3.71 2.30
C PRO A 142 8.51 -2.20 2.37
N THR A 143 9.29 -1.68 1.44
CA THR A 143 9.38 -0.24 1.23
C THR A 143 8.07 0.29 0.65
N ALA A 144 7.55 1.40 1.19
CA ALA A 144 6.37 2.06 0.63
C ALA A 144 6.59 2.50 -0.82
N GLY A 145 5.58 2.34 -1.65
CA GLY A 145 5.66 2.74 -3.05
C GLY A 145 4.86 1.82 -3.99
N THR A 146 5.03 2.04 -5.28
CA THR A 146 4.35 1.24 -6.30
C THR A 146 5.21 0.04 -6.69
N TYR A 147 4.69 -1.15 -6.44
CA TYR A 147 5.24 -2.41 -6.89
C TYR A 147 4.66 -2.76 -8.25
N TYR A 148 5.53 -3.22 -9.14
CA TYR A 148 5.21 -3.68 -10.48
C TYR A 148 5.42 -5.18 -10.55
N VAL A 149 4.42 -5.89 -11.06
CA VAL A 149 4.39 -7.35 -11.11
C VAL A 149 4.04 -7.80 -12.51
N ARG A 150 4.74 -8.79 -13.02
CA ARG A 150 4.41 -9.46 -14.28
C ARG A 150 4.97 -10.88 -14.29
N LEU A 151 4.36 -11.73 -15.10
CA LEU A 151 4.80 -13.09 -15.30
C LEU A 151 5.51 -13.22 -16.64
N ARG A 152 6.60 -13.97 -16.65
CA ARG A 152 7.30 -14.35 -17.89
C ARG A 152 7.11 -15.83 -18.16
N ALA A 153 6.77 -16.19 -19.38
CA ALA A 153 6.66 -17.59 -19.76
C ALA A 153 8.04 -18.20 -20.00
N TYR A 154 8.52 -19.06 -19.10
CA TYR A 154 9.62 -19.96 -19.37
C TYR A 154 9.20 -21.03 -20.40
N ALA A 155 8.03 -21.64 -20.20
CA ALA A 155 7.27 -22.34 -21.22
C ALA A 155 5.87 -21.71 -21.34
N THR A 156 5.22 -21.87 -22.49
CA THR A 156 3.85 -21.36 -22.68
C THR A 156 2.96 -21.80 -21.53
N PHE A 157 2.29 -20.86 -20.88
CA PHE A 157 1.40 -21.12 -19.76
C PHE A 157 0.00 -20.52 -19.99
N SER A 158 -1.00 -21.09 -19.30
CA SER A 158 -2.40 -20.63 -19.36
C SER A 158 -3.12 -20.90 -18.07
N GLY A 159 -4.07 -20.03 -17.70
CA GLY A 159 -4.94 -20.21 -16.54
C GLY A 159 -4.31 -19.92 -15.19
N VAL A 160 -3.15 -19.24 -15.14
CA VAL A 160 -2.45 -18.89 -13.90
C VAL A 160 -3.20 -17.79 -13.17
N THR A 161 -3.23 -17.87 -11.84
CA THR A 161 -3.80 -16.85 -10.95
C THR A 161 -2.68 -16.14 -10.20
N LEU A 162 -2.66 -14.80 -10.24
CA LEU A 162 -1.84 -13.92 -9.41
C LEU A 162 -2.67 -13.42 -8.24
N THR A 163 -2.17 -13.57 -7.01
CA THR A 163 -2.75 -12.99 -5.80
C THR A 163 -1.76 -12.09 -5.10
N THR A 164 -2.24 -11.06 -4.40
CA THR A 164 -1.41 -10.16 -3.62
C THR A 164 -2.06 -9.81 -2.30
N SER A 165 -1.25 -9.66 -1.25
CA SER A 165 -1.71 -9.21 0.06
C SER A 165 -0.59 -8.53 0.83
N TYR A 166 -0.96 -7.63 1.75
CA TYR A 166 -0.09 -7.10 2.79
C TYR A 166 -0.90 -6.81 4.06
N THR A 167 -0.23 -6.73 5.21
CA THR A 167 -0.81 -6.23 6.46
C THR A 167 -0.60 -4.71 6.50
N PRO A 168 -1.68 -3.90 6.61
CA PRO A 168 -1.62 -2.43 6.69
C PRO A 168 -0.84 -1.92 7.89
#